data_2acca419747cda1f004755aea6b16ba5
#
_entry.id   2acca419747cda1f004755aea6b16ba5
#
_cell.length_a   1.000
_cell.length_b   1.000
_cell.length_c   1.000
_cell.angle_alpha   90.00
_cell.angle_beta   90.00
_cell.angle_gamma   90.00
#
_symmetry.space_group_name_H-M   'P 1'
#
loop_
_entity.id
_entity.type
_entity.pdbx_description
1 polymer ?
#
loop_
_entity_poly.entity_id
_entity_poly.type
_entity_poly.pdbx_seq_one_letter_code
_entity_poly.pdbx_strand_id
1 'polypeptide(L)'
;GGAGLRATMGLAEAGLSTACLTKVFPTRSHTVAARGGISAALGNMGEDDWRFHFYDTIKGSDWLGDQDAIEFMCKEAPAAILELEHYGLPFSRTEAGKIYQRPFGGMTTHYGKGIAQRTCAAADRTGHAMLHTLYQQSLKYSANFFIEYSAIDLTMENGECRGVVALDMAEGTLH
;
A
#
# COMPACT_ATOMS: atom_id res chain seq x y z
N GLY A 1 6.92 -3.86 -4.12
CA GLY A 1 6.26 -3.58 -2.84
C GLY A 1 4.76 -3.41 -2.97
N GLY A 2 4.09 -2.99 -1.90
CA GLY A 2 2.63 -2.88 -1.86
C GLY A 2 2.04 -2.05 -2.99
N ALA A 3 2.58 -0.85 -3.24
CA ALA A 3 2.09 0.02 -4.31
C ALA A 3 2.21 -0.62 -5.70
N GLY A 4 3.38 -1.19 -6.02
CA GLY A 4 3.60 -1.86 -7.30
C GLY A 4 2.70 -3.09 -7.49
N LEU A 5 2.50 -3.90 -6.45
CA LEU A 5 1.59 -5.06 -6.51
C LEU A 5 0.13 -4.61 -6.68
N ARG A 6 -0.31 -3.54 -5.99
CA ARG A 6 -1.66 -3.01 -6.17
C ARG A 6 -1.89 -2.51 -7.61
N ALA A 7 -0.89 -1.81 -8.19
CA ALA A 7 -0.95 -1.38 -9.59
C ALA A 7 -0.96 -2.58 -10.56
N THR A 8 -0.06 -3.55 -10.35
CA THR A 8 0.00 -4.79 -11.16
C THR A 8 -1.34 -5.52 -11.15
N MET A 9 -1.92 -5.72 -9.97
CA MET A 9 -3.20 -6.40 -9.82
C MET A 9 -4.32 -5.63 -10.54
N GLY A 10 -4.43 -4.31 -10.33
CA GLY A 10 -5.49 -3.52 -10.94
C GLY A 10 -5.41 -3.45 -12.46
N LEU A 11 -4.20 -3.38 -13.03
CA LEU A 11 -4.00 -3.42 -14.47
C LEU A 11 -4.38 -4.80 -15.06
N ALA A 12 -3.96 -5.88 -14.41
CA ALA A 12 -4.28 -7.23 -14.83
C ALA A 12 -5.79 -7.53 -14.69
N GLU A 13 -6.43 -7.10 -13.61
CA GLU A 13 -7.88 -7.19 -13.40
C GLU A 13 -8.67 -6.45 -14.49
N ALA A 14 -8.17 -5.31 -14.96
CA ALA A 14 -8.74 -4.55 -16.06
C ALA A 14 -8.52 -5.22 -17.46
N GLY A 15 -7.89 -6.39 -17.50
CA GLY A 15 -7.64 -7.14 -18.72
C GLY A 15 -6.45 -6.64 -19.54
N LEU A 16 -5.60 -5.78 -18.97
CA LEU A 16 -4.41 -5.29 -19.66
C LEU A 16 -3.27 -6.32 -19.53
N SER A 17 -2.51 -6.49 -20.64
CA SER A 17 -1.27 -7.27 -20.60
C SER A 17 -0.26 -6.59 -19.67
N THR A 18 -0.02 -7.20 -18.52
CA THR A 18 0.70 -6.57 -17.43
C THR A 18 1.98 -7.33 -17.08
N ALA A 19 3.10 -6.62 -17.06
CA ALA A 19 4.40 -7.08 -16.61
C ALA A 19 4.80 -6.38 -15.30
N CYS A 20 5.23 -7.14 -14.31
CA CYS A 20 5.77 -6.63 -13.06
C CYS A 20 7.25 -7.01 -12.91
N LEU A 21 8.14 -6.02 -13.03
CA LEU A 21 9.56 -6.21 -12.80
C LEU A 21 9.89 -6.03 -11.32
N THR A 22 10.70 -6.92 -10.77
CA THR A 22 11.07 -6.86 -9.36
C THR A 22 12.45 -7.43 -9.10
N LYS A 23 13.28 -6.69 -8.35
CA LYS A 23 14.65 -7.14 -8.00
C LYS A 23 14.68 -8.31 -7.02
N VAL A 24 13.63 -8.44 -6.23
CA VAL A 24 13.48 -9.53 -5.26
C VAL A 24 12.14 -10.22 -5.50
N PHE A 25 11.95 -11.40 -4.94
CA PHE A 25 10.63 -12.04 -4.99
C PHE A 25 9.54 -11.08 -4.48
N PRO A 26 8.36 -10.99 -5.10
CA PRO A 26 7.34 -9.97 -4.80
C PRO A 26 6.98 -9.83 -3.33
N THR A 27 6.97 -10.92 -2.55
CA THR A 27 6.67 -10.91 -1.12
C THR A 27 7.88 -10.60 -0.23
N ARG A 28 9.03 -10.28 -0.81
CA ARG A 28 10.27 -9.94 -0.09
C ARG A 28 10.62 -8.45 -0.12
N SER A 29 9.78 -7.60 -0.72
CA SER A 29 10.00 -6.15 -0.71
C SER A 29 9.93 -5.58 0.70
N HIS A 30 10.45 -4.36 0.90
CA HIS A 30 10.52 -3.72 2.23
C HIS A 30 9.16 -3.63 2.94
N THR A 31 8.06 -3.59 2.21
CA THR A 31 6.70 -3.62 2.80
C THR A 31 6.50 -4.80 3.75
N VAL A 32 7.19 -5.95 3.53
CA VAL A 32 7.12 -7.12 4.43
C VAL A 32 7.50 -6.80 5.86
N ALA A 33 8.36 -5.81 6.08
CA ALA A 33 8.83 -5.39 7.39
C ALA A 33 7.85 -4.48 8.15
N ALA A 34 6.80 -3.99 7.50
CA ALA A 34 5.79 -3.13 8.11
C ALA A 34 4.93 -3.94 9.10
N ARG A 35 4.99 -3.57 10.37
CA ARG A 35 4.30 -4.28 11.46
C ARG A 35 3.18 -3.47 12.10
N GLY A 36 3.30 -2.14 12.09
CA GLY A 36 2.38 -1.23 12.77
C GLY A 36 0.95 -1.36 12.32
N GLY A 37 0.73 -1.37 11.03
CA GLY A 37 -0.57 -1.38 10.40
C GLY A 37 -0.71 -0.32 9.32
N ILE A 38 -1.92 -0.08 8.89
CA ILE A 38 -2.29 0.90 7.86
C ILE A 38 -3.27 1.88 8.49
N SER A 39 -2.97 3.17 8.45
CA SER A 39 -3.82 4.19 9.06
C SER A 39 -4.98 4.58 8.16
N ALA A 40 -6.19 4.53 8.72
CA ALA A 40 -7.43 4.96 8.06
C ALA A 40 -8.47 5.35 9.10
N ALA A 41 -9.15 6.46 8.92
CA ALA A 41 -10.16 6.96 9.85
C ALA A 41 -11.49 6.19 9.70
N LEU A 42 -11.53 4.92 10.15
CA LEU A 42 -12.74 4.08 10.11
C LEU A 42 -13.70 4.37 11.28
N GLY A 43 -13.22 4.93 12.37
CA GLY A 43 -14.03 5.18 13.56
C GLY A 43 -14.48 3.91 14.30
N ASN A 44 -13.80 2.77 14.12
CA ASN A 44 -14.21 1.52 14.75
C ASN A 44 -13.94 1.45 16.25
N MET A 45 -12.94 2.18 16.73
CA MET A 45 -12.50 2.18 18.13
C MET A 45 -12.90 3.46 18.89
N GLY A 46 -13.52 4.42 18.21
CA GLY A 46 -13.94 5.71 18.75
C GLY A 46 -14.17 6.71 17.63
N GLU A 47 -14.58 7.92 17.97
CA GLU A 47 -14.77 8.99 16.99
C GLU A 47 -13.46 9.28 16.24
N ASP A 48 -13.51 9.28 14.92
CA ASP A 48 -12.40 9.65 14.05
C ASP A 48 -12.91 10.24 12.74
N ASP A 49 -12.10 11.08 12.10
CA ASP A 49 -12.40 11.73 10.83
C ASP A 49 -11.13 11.82 9.99
N TRP A 50 -11.24 11.67 8.66
CA TRP A 50 -10.12 11.76 7.75
C TRP A 50 -9.39 13.12 7.84
N ARG A 51 -10.09 14.19 8.28
CA ARG A 51 -9.48 15.53 8.46
C ARG A 51 -8.52 15.56 9.66
N PHE A 52 -8.79 14.76 10.70
CA PHE A 52 -7.84 14.59 11.80
C PHE A 52 -6.60 13.81 11.33
N HIS A 53 -6.80 12.78 10.51
CA HIS A 53 -5.72 12.03 9.88
C HIS A 53 -4.88 12.94 8.95
N PHE A 54 -5.53 13.75 8.14
CA PHE A 54 -4.88 14.74 7.27
C PHE A 54 -4.02 15.73 8.08
N TYR A 55 -4.59 16.33 9.14
CA TYR A 55 -3.85 17.24 10.01
C TYR A 55 -2.61 16.60 10.62
N ASP A 56 -2.73 15.39 11.18
CA ASP A 56 -1.60 14.68 11.77
C ASP A 56 -0.52 14.36 10.74
N THR A 57 -0.91 14.01 9.52
CA THR A 57 0.03 13.67 8.44
C THR A 57 0.78 14.91 7.93
N ILE A 58 0.09 16.04 7.73
CA ILE A 58 0.72 17.32 7.38
C ILE A 58 1.71 17.73 8.46
N LYS A 59 1.30 17.70 9.73
CA LYS A 59 2.17 18.03 10.87
C LYS A 59 3.35 17.07 10.97
N GLY A 60 3.13 15.77 10.79
CA GLY A 60 4.17 14.75 10.84
C GLY A 60 5.18 14.82 9.69
N SER A 61 4.80 15.44 8.58
CA SER A 61 5.70 15.75 7.46
C SER A 61 6.44 17.10 7.59
N ASP A 62 6.41 17.73 8.76
CA ASP A 62 6.97 19.06 9.02
C ASP A 62 6.49 20.13 8.03
N TRP A 63 5.24 20.00 7.54
CA TRP A 63 4.62 20.89 6.55
C TRP A 63 5.29 20.89 5.17
N LEU A 64 6.20 19.94 4.90
CA LEU A 64 6.93 19.81 3.65
C LEU A 64 6.24 18.90 2.64
N GLY A 65 5.25 18.11 3.06
CA GLY A 65 4.52 17.18 2.19
C GLY A 65 3.62 17.89 1.19
N ASP A 66 3.38 17.24 0.04
CA ASP A 66 2.37 17.66 -0.91
C ASP A 66 0.98 17.52 -0.28
N GLN A 67 0.34 18.65 0.01
CA GLN A 67 -0.91 18.67 0.78
C GLN A 67 -2.08 18.07 0.01
N ASP A 68 -2.14 18.25 -1.31
CA ASP A 68 -3.20 17.68 -2.15
C ASP A 68 -3.09 16.15 -2.19
N ALA A 69 -1.87 15.63 -2.33
CA ALA A 69 -1.61 14.20 -2.28
C ALA A 69 -1.94 13.59 -0.90
N ILE A 70 -1.60 14.30 0.19
CA ILE A 70 -1.91 13.86 1.56
C ILE A 70 -3.42 13.88 1.81
N GLU A 71 -4.12 14.92 1.36
CA GLU A 71 -5.59 15.00 1.46
C GLU A 71 -6.24 13.82 0.75
N PHE A 72 -5.87 13.57 -0.50
CA PHE A 72 -6.35 12.43 -1.27
C PHE A 72 -6.11 11.12 -0.54
N MET A 73 -4.88 10.88 -0.08
CA MET A 73 -4.51 9.65 0.66
C MET A 73 -5.39 9.46 1.90
N CYS A 74 -5.58 10.50 2.70
CA CYS A 74 -6.34 10.39 3.95
C CYS A 74 -7.85 10.19 3.72
N LYS A 75 -8.39 10.79 2.66
CA LYS A 75 -9.80 10.60 2.24
C LYS A 75 -10.06 9.19 1.73
N GLU A 76 -9.14 8.66 0.91
CA GLU A 76 -9.30 7.35 0.26
C GLU A 76 -8.88 6.18 1.18
N ALA A 77 -8.13 6.43 2.24
CA ALA A 77 -7.64 5.39 3.14
C ALA A 77 -8.75 4.44 3.67
N PRO A 78 -9.94 4.91 4.11
CA PRO A 78 -11.01 4.03 4.53
C PRO A 78 -11.47 3.06 3.44
N ALA A 79 -11.67 3.55 2.22
CA ALA A 79 -12.08 2.73 1.08
C ALA A 79 -10.98 1.70 0.72
N ALA A 80 -9.71 2.12 0.74
CA ALA A 80 -8.57 1.24 0.47
C ALA A 80 -8.43 0.12 1.52
N ILE A 81 -8.73 0.36 2.79
CA ILE A 81 -8.75 -0.68 3.83
C ILE A 81 -9.83 -1.72 3.56
N LEU A 82 -11.05 -1.29 3.21
CA LEU A 82 -12.14 -2.20 2.88
C LEU A 82 -11.84 -2.99 1.60
N GLU A 83 -11.23 -2.37 0.61
CA GLU A 83 -10.76 -3.04 -0.60
C GLU A 83 -9.76 -4.15 -0.26
N LEU A 84 -8.74 -3.86 0.56
CA LEU A 84 -7.76 -4.85 1.00
C LEU A 84 -8.39 -6.00 1.80
N GLU A 85 -9.39 -5.70 2.62
CA GLU A 85 -10.18 -6.71 3.33
C GLU A 85 -10.92 -7.63 2.35
N HIS A 86 -11.58 -7.06 1.33
CA HIS A 86 -12.27 -7.84 0.30
C HIS A 86 -11.33 -8.70 -0.53
N TYR A 87 -10.08 -8.27 -0.71
CA TYR A 87 -9.03 -9.10 -1.33
C TYR A 87 -8.55 -10.24 -0.44
N GLY A 88 -8.95 -10.25 0.83
CA GLY A 88 -8.63 -11.31 1.79
C GLY A 88 -7.51 -10.96 2.77
N LEU A 89 -7.18 -9.66 2.96
CA LEU A 89 -6.24 -9.28 4.01
C LEU A 89 -6.87 -9.55 5.39
N PRO A 90 -6.27 -10.43 6.21
CA PRO A 90 -6.87 -10.88 7.46
C PRO A 90 -6.63 -9.88 8.60
N PHE A 91 -7.26 -8.72 8.54
CA PHE A 91 -7.21 -7.76 9.64
C PHE A 91 -7.69 -8.37 10.95
N SER A 92 -7.04 -8.02 12.04
CA SER A 92 -7.50 -8.34 13.40
C SER A 92 -8.87 -7.74 13.64
N ARG A 93 -9.69 -8.41 14.46
CA ARG A 93 -11.08 -8.01 14.72
C ARG A 93 -11.29 -7.63 16.17
N THR A 94 -12.24 -6.73 16.38
CA THR A 94 -12.83 -6.47 17.69
C THR A 94 -13.83 -7.59 18.03
N GLU A 95 -14.30 -7.65 19.28
CA GLU A 95 -15.37 -8.59 19.70
C GLU A 95 -16.66 -8.39 18.87
N ALA A 96 -16.94 -7.15 18.43
CA ALA A 96 -18.06 -6.82 17.57
C ALA A 96 -17.82 -7.14 16.07
N GLY A 97 -16.71 -7.81 15.71
CA GLY A 97 -16.38 -8.19 14.34
C GLY A 97 -15.85 -7.06 13.44
N LYS A 98 -15.70 -5.84 13.95
CA LYS A 98 -15.12 -4.71 13.20
C LYS A 98 -13.61 -4.87 13.06
N ILE A 99 -13.01 -4.26 12.02
CA ILE A 99 -11.56 -4.17 11.90
C ILE A 99 -10.99 -3.48 13.13
N TYR A 100 -10.05 -4.15 13.80
CA TYR A 100 -9.36 -3.60 14.96
C TYR A 100 -8.41 -2.49 14.53
N GLN A 101 -8.43 -1.38 15.25
CA GLN A 101 -7.54 -0.25 15.05
C GLN A 101 -6.79 0.05 16.34
N ARG A 102 -5.46 0.14 16.24
CA ARG A 102 -4.61 0.45 17.40
C ARG A 102 -4.25 1.94 17.44
N PRO A 103 -3.96 2.48 18.63
CA PRO A 103 -3.31 3.79 18.74
C PRO A 103 -1.89 3.70 18.17
N PHE A 104 -1.40 4.80 17.61
CA PHE A 104 -0.04 4.92 17.13
C PHE A 104 0.50 6.32 17.44
N GLY A 105 1.82 6.46 17.60
CA GLY A 105 2.43 7.74 17.97
C GLY A 105 2.12 8.84 16.94
N GLY A 106 1.74 10.01 17.44
CA GLY A 106 1.41 11.17 16.61
C GLY A 106 0.01 11.19 16.02
N MET A 107 -0.82 10.17 16.28
CA MET A 107 -2.21 10.15 15.80
C MET A 107 -3.17 10.75 16.83
N THR A 108 -3.91 11.76 16.39
CA THR A 108 -4.76 12.54 17.28
C THR A 108 -6.17 12.72 16.70
N THR A 109 -7.14 12.92 17.59
CA THR A 109 -8.48 13.42 17.26
C THR A 109 -8.54 14.93 17.49
N HIS A 110 -9.51 15.58 16.88
CA HIS A 110 -9.78 17.01 17.09
C HIS A 110 -8.53 17.90 17.01
N TYR A 111 -7.65 17.62 16.00
CA TYR A 111 -6.46 18.43 15.70
C TYR A 111 -5.48 18.54 16.88
N GLY A 112 -5.15 17.41 17.51
CA GLY A 112 -4.18 17.33 18.60
C GLY A 112 -4.78 17.27 20.01
N LYS A 113 -6.09 17.20 20.17
CA LYS A 113 -6.74 17.26 21.50
C LYS A 113 -6.98 15.90 22.15
N GLY A 114 -6.95 14.81 21.38
CA GLY A 114 -7.18 13.45 21.89
C GLY A 114 -6.29 12.44 21.17
N ILE A 115 -6.28 11.18 21.65
CA ILE A 115 -5.56 10.09 21.00
C ILE A 115 -6.49 9.40 20.02
N ALA A 116 -6.06 9.25 18.76
CA ALA A 116 -6.79 8.49 17.76
C ALA A 116 -6.33 7.02 17.72
N GLN A 117 -7.26 6.13 17.46
CA GLN A 117 -7.02 4.72 17.18
C GLN A 117 -7.45 4.42 15.74
N ARG A 118 -6.58 4.71 14.75
CA ARG A 118 -6.90 4.55 13.33
C ARG A 118 -6.01 3.57 12.59
N THR A 119 -5.04 2.95 13.24
CA THR A 119 -4.10 2.04 12.59
C THR A 119 -4.68 0.63 12.50
N CYS A 120 -5.19 0.27 11.31
CA CYS A 120 -5.72 -1.06 11.01
C CYS A 120 -4.59 -2.08 10.92
N ALA A 121 -4.68 -3.18 11.67
CA ALA A 121 -3.58 -4.11 11.81
C ALA A 121 -4.00 -5.56 11.59
N ALA A 122 -3.09 -6.35 11.01
CA ALA A 122 -3.13 -7.81 11.01
C ALA A 122 -2.05 -8.32 11.96
N ALA A 123 -2.36 -8.39 13.26
CA ALA A 123 -1.43 -8.65 14.36
C ALA A 123 -0.17 -7.77 14.25
N ASP A 124 1.03 -8.35 14.27
CA ASP A 124 2.33 -7.67 14.10
C ASP A 124 2.95 -7.87 12.71
N ARG A 125 2.14 -8.29 11.71
CA ARG A 125 2.57 -8.70 10.38
C ARG A 125 1.74 -8.09 9.25
N THR A 126 1.24 -6.89 9.42
CA THR A 126 0.32 -6.25 8.46
C THR A 126 0.93 -6.15 7.06
N GLY A 127 2.19 -5.73 6.94
CA GLY A 127 2.87 -5.62 5.64
C GLY A 127 3.10 -6.97 4.97
N HIS A 128 3.47 -7.99 5.74
CA HIS A 128 3.58 -9.37 5.24
C HIS A 128 2.23 -9.84 4.70
N ALA A 129 1.16 -9.69 5.47
CA ALA A 129 -0.20 -10.07 5.06
C ALA A 129 -0.63 -9.34 3.79
N MET A 130 -0.38 -8.02 3.71
CA MET A 130 -0.71 -7.20 2.54
C MET A 130 0.02 -7.66 1.29
N LEU A 131 1.33 -7.92 1.36
CA LEU A 131 2.09 -8.40 0.20
C LEU A 131 1.60 -9.76 -0.30
N HIS A 132 1.34 -10.70 0.62
CA HIS A 132 0.82 -12.02 0.25
C HIS A 132 -0.57 -11.91 -0.39
N THR A 133 -1.45 -11.11 0.18
CA THR A 133 -2.80 -10.87 -0.37
C THR A 133 -2.73 -10.29 -1.79
N LEU A 134 -1.96 -9.20 -1.99
CA LEU A 134 -1.85 -8.55 -3.29
C LEU A 134 -1.14 -9.43 -4.33
N TYR A 135 -0.11 -10.18 -3.93
CA TYR A 135 0.57 -11.12 -4.82
C TYR A 135 -0.37 -12.23 -5.27
N GLN A 136 -1.11 -12.83 -4.34
CA GLN A 136 -2.11 -13.87 -4.64
C GLN A 136 -3.19 -13.37 -5.59
N GLN A 137 -3.70 -12.17 -5.38
CA GLN A 137 -4.68 -11.55 -6.29
C GLN A 137 -4.08 -11.26 -7.68
N SER A 138 -2.82 -10.81 -7.73
CA SER A 138 -2.14 -10.59 -9.01
C SER A 138 -1.99 -11.88 -9.82
N LEU A 139 -1.71 -13.01 -9.17
CA LEU A 139 -1.64 -14.34 -9.82
C LEU A 139 -3.02 -14.77 -10.35
N LYS A 140 -4.09 -14.47 -9.62
CA LYS A 140 -5.46 -14.78 -10.05
C LYS A 140 -5.80 -14.14 -11.41
N TYR A 141 -5.29 -12.95 -11.68
CA TYR A 141 -5.49 -12.22 -12.94
C TYR A 141 -4.36 -12.44 -13.96
N SER A 142 -3.50 -13.46 -13.76
CA SER A 142 -2.45 -13.86 -14.71
C SER A 142 -1.44 -12.75 -15.03
N ALA A 143 -1.10 -11.90 -14.05
CA ALA A 143 -0.02 -10.93 -14.21
C ALA A 143 1.33 -11.63 -14.39
N ASN A 144 2.17 -11.13 -15.30
CA ASN A 144 3.50 -11.67 -15.55
C ASN A 144 4.53 -11.04 -14.62
N PHE A 145 5.27 -11.88 -13.91
CA PHE A 145 6.34 -11.44 -13.00
C PHE A 145 7.72 -11.75 -13.55
N PHE A 146 8.55 -10.71 -13.67
CA PHE A 146 9.97 -10.79 -13.99
C PHE A 146 10.76 -10.60 -12.69
N ILE A 147 11.11 -11.72 -12.06
CA ILE A 147 11.76 -11.76 -10.75
C ILE A 147 13.28 -11.73 -10.96
N GLU A 148 13.99 -10.98 -10.09
CA GLU A 148 15.43 -10.69 -10.21
C GLU A 148 15.78 -9.85 -11.44
N TYR A 149 14.84 -9.00 -11.86
CA TYR A 149 15.03 -7.99 -12.89
C TYR A 149 15.15 -6.60 -12.28
N SER A 150 16.20 -5.87 -12.64
CA SER A 150 16.41 -4.49 -12.22
C SER A 150 16.13 -3.54 -13.38
N ALA A 151 15.12 -2.68 -13.25
CA ALA A 151 14.88 -1.59 -14.20
C ALA A 151 16.08 -0.62 -14.16
N ILE A 152 16.73 -0.42 -15.31
CA ILE A 152 17.90 0.44 -15.44
C ILE A 152 17.50 1.80 -16.01
N ASP A 153 16.65 1.80 -17.05
CA ASP A 153 16.26 3.01 -17.75
C ASP A 153 14.86 2.86 -18.37
N LEU A 154 14.24 3.99 -18.72
CA LEU A 154 12.97 4.05 -19.45
C LEU A 154 13.25 4.33 -20.93
N THR A 155 12.63 3.55 -21.81
CA THR A 155 12.65 3.84 -23.24
C THR A 155 11.59 4.88 -23.54
N MET A 156 12.05 6.10 -23.87
CA MET A 156 11.17 7.25 -24.15
C MET A 156 11.14 7.56 -25.63
N GLU A 157 9.97 7.81 -26.19
CA GLU A 157 9.77 8.28 -27.57
C GLU A 157 8.73 9.40 -27.58
N ASN A 158 9.09 10.57 -28.13
CA ASN A 158 8.20 11.74 -28.20
C ASN A 158 7.51 12.11 -26.86
N GLY A 159 8.21 11.93 -25.73
CA GLY A 159 7.68 12.21 -24.39
C GLY A 159 6.80 11.11 -23.81
N GLU A 160 6.59 10.00 -24.53
CA GLU A 160 5.84 8.84 -24.05
C GLU A 160 6.78 7.70 -23.64
N CYS A 161 6.49 7.05 -22.52
CA CYS A 161 7.20 5.85 -22.12
C CYS A 161 6.76 4.65 -22.98
N ARG A 162 7.68 4.10 -23.77
CA ARG A 162 7.44 2.94 -24.66
C ARG A 162 7.88 1.62 -24.04
N GLY A 163 8.75 1.67 -23.05
CA GLY A 163 9.25 0.47 -22.43
C GLY A 163 10.26 0.74 -21.34
N VAL A 164 10.95 -0.31 -20.92
CA VAL A 164 11.99 -0.28 -19.90
C VAL A 164 13.17 -1.13 -20.34
N VAL A 165 14.37 -0.64 -20.09
CA VAL A 165 15.59 -1.45 -20.16
C VAL A 165 15.80 -2.09 -18.81
N ALA A 166 15.87 -3.41 -18.77
CA ALA A 166 16.03 -4.16 -17.54
C ALA A 166 17.24 -5.09 -17.58
N LEU A 167 17.96 -5.16 -16.46
CA LEU A 167 19.02 -6.14 -16.24
C LEU A 167 18.39 -7.40 -15.62
N ASP A 168 18.52 -8.53 -16.28
CA ASP A 168 18.36 -9.84 -15.64
C ASP A 168 19.55 -10.06 -14.72
N MET A 169 19.29 -10.06 -13.40
CA MET A 169 20.37 -10.15 -12.40
C MET A 169 20.89 -11.57 -12.21
N ALA A 170 20.15 -12.59 -12.66
CA ALA A 170 20.58 -13.98 -12.63
C ALA A 170 21.54 -14.30 -13.78
N GLU A 171 21.19 -13.85 -15.00
CA GLU A 171 21.95 -14.14 -16.22
C GLU A 171 22.97 -13.04 -16.55
N GLY A 172 22.85 -11.84 -15.99
CA GLY A 172 23.71 -10.69 -16.28
C GLY A 172 23.46 -10.08 -17.67
N THR A 173 22.28 -10.29 -18.25
CA THR A 173 21.91 -9.82 -19.59
C THR A 173 20.94 -8.62 -19.53
N LEU A 174 21.00 -7.77 -20.55
CA LEU A 174 20.06 -6.66 -20.72
C LEU A 174 18.91 -7.06 -21.65
N HIS A 175 17.73 -6.64 -21.28
CA HIS A 175 16.48 -6.85 -22.01
C HIS A 175 15.73 -5.55 -22.22
#